data_9ca9023b537e40fb23af308501b94a93
#
_entry.id   9ca9023b537e40fb23af308501b94a93
#
_cell.length_a   1.000
_cell.length_b   1.000
_cell.length_c   1.000
_cell.angle_alpha   90.00
_cell.angle_beta   90.00
_cell.angle_gamma   90.00
#
_symmetry.space_group_name_H-M   'P 1'
#
loop_
_entity.id
_entity.type
_entity.pdbx_description
1 polymer ?
#
loop_
_entity_poly.entity_id
_entity_poly.type
_entity_poly.pdbx_seq_one_letter_code
_entity_poly.pdbx_strand_id
1 'polypeptide(L)'
;MKDKKEFFKLLEDIDGKPIEEFTKIVGDYDFTRYVIKCYPFDTNSENCTSVFSLRIPQTISEIPEFLFNSSVRRTALEDYLLRGFNSSVDKIAEFDYNGIARKNINISSPDQKILPRNTVVITREFIEIRFEVELPVQQILIEDGIFLAIDGGRMQDLFFEDLMESIGDSLLYCNMDKEDVESFVNNMEDASALRDYLLSSGQVSFLENGSLIRRDFLSDQPDYVSSSPLEIDDSLTQTISTPNLGDIKGLVIPSGLTVIVGESYDGRIDLIDSISQGIYNHIPGDGREHCVTVSDAVEINTEPGRTVQNVDISHFIKNDDSYKCFTSDSANAYESQAASLVESLEAGSRVLIFDEENSSSSFLSSDSRLSNLHQGSSLCPL
;
A
#
# COMPACT_ATOMS: atom_id res chain seq x y z
N MET A 1 1.80 -10.13 -33.81
CA MET A 1 1.41 -8.86 -33.17
C MET A 1 0.71 -8.04 -34.23
N LYS A 2 -0.50 -7.55 -33.97
CA LYS A 2 -1.28 -6.69 -34.87
C LYS A 2 -0.79 -5.25 -34.77
N ASP A 3 -0.98 -4.42 -35.78
CA ASP A 3 -0.63 -3.01 -35.70
C ASP A 3 -1.81 -2.15 -35.18
N LYS A 4 -1.54 -0.88 -34.88
CA LYS A 4 -2.56 0.06 -34.34
C LYS A 4 -3.72 0.29 -35.34
N LYS A 5 -3.51 0.15 -36.67
CA LYS A 5 -4.57 0.31 -37.64
C LYS A 5 -5.49 -0.90 -37.69
N GLU A 6 -4.92 -2.10 -37.51
CA GLU A 6 -5.70 -3.32 -37.36
C GLU A 6 -6.55 -3.28 -36.08
N PHE A 7 -6.00 -2.73 -34.97
CA PHE A 7 -6.76 -2.54 -33.73
C PHE A 7 -7.91 -1.54 -33.92
N PHE A 8 -7.63 -0.39 -34.51
CA PHE A 8 -8.65 0.63 -34.81
C PHE A 8 -9.80 0.05 -35.65
N LYS A 9 -9.48 -0.64 -36.76
CA LYS A 9 -10.46 -1.29 -37.59
C LYS A 9 -11.27 -2.37 -36.88
N LEU A 10 -10.61 -3.11 -36.01
CA LEU A 10 -11.29 -4.14 -35.18
C LEU A 10 -12.34 -3.50 -34.28
N LEU A 11 -12.05 -2.34 -33.67
CA LEU A 11 -13.01 -1.60 -32.84
C LEU A 11 -14.18 -1.08 -33.67
N GLU A 12 -13.97 -0.63 -34.92
CA GLU A 12 -15.06 -0.30 -35.87
C GLU A 12 -15.89 -1.54 -36.23
N ASP A 13 -15.23 -2.66 -36.48
CA ASP A 13 -15.90 -3.90 -36.87
C ASP A 13 -16.79 -4.50 -35.75
N ILE A 14 -16.51 -4.22 -34.49
CA ILE A 14 -17.30 -4.72 -33.35
C ILE A 14 -18.28 -3.69 -32.80
N ASP A 15 -18.29 -2.46 -33.28
CA ASP A 15 -19.22 -1.42 -32.84
C ASP A 15 -20.69 -1.84 -33.01
N GLY A 16 -21.51 -1.55 -32.01
CA GLY A 16 -22.92 -1.92 -31.97
C GLY A 16 -23.20 -3.43 -31.84
N LYS A 17 -22.18 -4.28 -31.76
CA LYS A 17 -22.35 -5.73 -31.61
C LYS A 17 -22.49 -6.15 -30.15
N PRO A 18 -22.97 -7.41 -29.91
CA PRO A 18 -23.06 -7.98 -28.57
C PRO A 18 -21.69 -7.99 -27.84
N ILE A 19 -21.74 -7.92 -26.51
CA ILE A 19 -20.54 -7.83 -25.65
C ILE A 19 -19.59 -9.03 -25.80
N GLU A 20 -20.08 -10.20 -26.22
CA GLU A 20 -19.28 -11.39 -26.49
C GLU A 20 -18.23 -11.15 -27.60
N GLU A 21 -18.49 -10.22 -28.50
CA GLU A 21 -17.58 -9.82 -29.57
C GLU A 21 -16.31 -9.11 -29.06
N PHE A 22 -16.30 -8.61 -27.82
CA PHE A 22 -15.10 -8.11 -27.16
C PHE A 22 -13.95 -9.14 -27.11
N THR A 23 -14.27 -10.43 -27.13
CA THR A 23 -13.24 -11.48 -27.19
C THR A 23 -12.29 -11.34 -28.37
N LYS A 24 -12.71 -10.66 -29.44
CA LYS A 24 -11.90 -10.40 -30.64
C LYS A 24 -10.75 -9.45 -30.41
N ILE A 25 -10.83 -8.57 -29.38
CA ILE A 25 -9.76 -7.64 -29.04
C ILE A 25 -8.63 -8.27 -28.21
N VAL A 26 -8.77 -9.51 -27.78
CA VAL A 26 -7.71 -10.23 -27.06
C VAL A 26 -6.48 -10.38 -27.95
N GLY A 27 -5.32 -9.96 -27.44
CA GLY A 27 -4.06 -10.06 -28.17
C GLY A 27 -3.10 -8.90 -27.94
N ASP A 28 -2.02 -8.88 -28.72
CA ASP A 28 -0.94 -7.89 -28.63
C ASP A 28 -0.99 -6.94 -29.82
N TYR A 29 -0.90 -5.63 -29.56
CA TYR A 29 -1.02 -4.56 -30.52
C TYR A 29 0.17 -3.59 -30.47
N ASP A 30 0.82 -3.38 -31.61
CA ASP A 30 1.95 -2.47 -31.76
C ASP A 30 1.48 -1.05 -32.13
N PHE A 31 1.66 -0.11 -31.21
CA PHE A 31 1.41 1.32 -31.41
C PHE A 31 2.67 2.09 -31.83
N THR A 32 3.72 1.38 -32.28
CA THR A 32 5.02 1.93 -32.72
C THR A 32 5.89 2.45 -31.56
N ARG A 33 5.34 3.19 -30.63
CA ARG A 33 6.05 3.73 -29.46
C ARG A 33 5.89 2.84 -28.22
N TYR A 34 4.86 2.02 -28.18
CA TYR A 34 4.52 1.11 -27.10
C TYR A 34 3.68 -0.06 -27.63
N VAL A 35 3.61 -1.09 -26.83
CA VAL A 35 2.78 -2.28 -27.09
C VAL A 35 1.66 -2.34 -26.07
N ILE A 36 0.42 -2.50 -26.52
CA ILE A 36 -0.73 -2.78 -25.67
C ILE A 36 -1.05 -4.26 -25.81
N LYS A 37 -1.30 -4.91 -24.68
CA LYS A 37 -1.80 -6.28 -24.62
C LYS A 37 -3.14 -6.31 -23.90
N CYS A 38 -4.15 -6.87 -24.56
CA CYS A 38 -5.43 -7.21 -23.97
C CYS A 38 -5.41 -8.67 -23.53
N TYR A 39 -5.67 -8.92 -22.24
CA TYR A 39 -5.74 -10.28 -21.70
C TYR A 39 -7.14 -10.88 -21.89
N PRO A 40 -7.25 -12.23 -21.92
CA PRO A 40 -8.55 -12.90 -21.91
C PRO A 40 -9.39 -12.51 -20.68
N PHE A 41 -10.69 -12.33 -20.86
CA PHE A 41 -11.64 -11.96 -19.81
C PHE A 41 -12.97 -12.71 -19.97
N ASP A 42 -13.75 -12.71 -18.89
CA ASP A 42 -15.08 -13.34 -18.88
C ASP A 42 -16.15 -12.32 -19.26
N THR A 43 -16.87 -12.59 -20.34
CA THR A 43 -18.00 -11.76 -20.82
C THR A 43 -19.31 -12.02 -20.08
N ASN A 44 -19.35 -13.01 -19.18
CA ASN A 44 -20.56 -13.32 -18.41
C ASN A 44 -20.66 -12.50 -17.11
N SER A 45 -19.66 -11.66 -16.78
CA SER A 45 -19.73 -10.76 -15.63
C SER A 45 -20.66 -9.58 -15.94
N GLU A 46 -21.40 -9.12 -14.94
CA GLU A 46 -22.26 -7.93 -15.05
C GLU A 46 -21.47 -6.66 -15.44
N ASN A 47 -20.18 -6.65 -15.17
CA ASN A 47 -19.22 -5.60 -15.55
C ASN A 47 -18.28 -6.13 -16.64
N CYS A 48 -18.34 -5.56 -17.82
CA CYS A 48 -17.41 -5.86 -18.94
C CYS A 48 -16.02 -5.26 -18.64
N THR A 49 -15.27 -5.84 -17.69
CA THR A 49 -13.93 -5.38 -17.32
C THR A 49 -12.88 -6.33 -17.87
N SER A 50 -11.83 -5.79 -18.45
CA SER A 50 -10.68 -6.54 -18.95
C SER A 50 -9.37 -5.97 -18.43
N VAL A 51 -8.38 -6.84 -18.20
CA VAL A 51 -7.02 -6.45 -17.85
C VAL A 51 -6.24 -6.14 -19.12
N PHE A 52 -5.51 -5.04 -19.07
CA PHE A 52 -4.59 -4.62 -20.10
C PHE A 52 -3.18 -4.46 -19.51
N SER A 53 -2.16 -4.65 -20.34
CA SER A 53 -0.83 -4.14 -20.05
C SER A 53 -0.32 -3.26 -21.17
N LEU A 54 0.39 -2.22 -20.78
CA LEU A 54 1.09 -1.31 -21.65
C LEU A 54 2.59 -1.47 -21.43
N ARG A 55 3.35 -1.70 -22.49
CA ARG A 55 4.81 -1.80 -22.42
C ARG A 55 5.46 -0.74 -23.28
N ILE A 56 6.29 0.11 -22.66
CA ILE A 56 7.03 1.21 -23.30
C ILE A 56 8.52 0.86 -23.26
N PRO A 57 9.22 0.79 -24.39
CA PRO A 57 10.68 0.63 -24.41
C PRO A 57 11.40 1.78 -23.69
N GLN A 58 12.50 1.51 -23.01
CA GLN A 58 13.31 2.55 -22.35
C GLN A 58 13.87 3.59 -23.33
N THR A 59 14.06 3.22 -24.59
CA THR A 59 14.43 4.16 -25.66
C THR A 59 13.35 5.21 -26.00
N ILE A 60 12.14 5.03 -25.48
CA ILE A 60 11.00 5.94 -25.63
C ILE A 60 10.70 6.67 -24.33
N SER A 61 10.71 5.97 -23.18
CA SER A 61 10.47 6.57 -21.86
C SER A 61 11.65 7.41 -21.39
N GLU A 62 12.87 7.06 -21.82
CA GLU A 62 14.14 7.77 -21.54
C GLU A 62 14.41 8.00 -20.05
N ILE A 63 13.90 7.12 -19.16
CA ILE A 63 14.13 7.22 -17.72
C ILE A 63 15.60 6.89 -17.42
N PRO A 64 16.34 7.78 -16.73
CA PRO A 64 17.73 7.54 -16.39
C PRO A 64 17.93 6.34 -15.47
N GLU A 65 18.92 5.50 -15.76
CA GLU A 65 19.19 4.27 -15.00
C GLU A 65 19.49 4.53 -13.51
N PHE A 66 20.05 5.69 -13.18
CA PHE A 66 20.35 6.01 -11.79
C PHE A 66 19.10 6.09 -10.89
N LEU A 67 17.91 6.33 -11.45
CA LEU A 67 16.64 6.35 -10.72
C LEU A 67 16.13 4.95 -10.33
N PHE A 68 16.66 3.87 -10.93
CA PHE A 68 16.24 2.48 -10.67
C PHE A 68 17.40 1.47 -10.63
N ASN A 69 18.61 1.92 -10.33
CA ASN A 69 19.82 1.10 -10.32
C ASN A 69 19.95 0.16 -9.10
N SER A 70 19.13 0.36 -8.08
CA SER A 70 19.00 -0.53 -6.91
C SER A 70 17.55 -1.03 -6.76
N SER A 71 17.33 -2.05 -5.93
CA SER A 71 15.96 -2.54 -5.65
C SER A 71 15.12 -1.49 -4.95
N VAL A 72 15.70 -0.73 -4.04
CA VAL A 72 15.04 0.35 -3.29
C VAL A 72 14.59 1.46 -4.24
N ARG A 73 15.52 2.00 -5.03
CA ARG A 73 15.24 3.06 -6.01
C ARG A 73 14.24 2.61 -7.07
N ARG A 74 14.31 1.34 -7.49
CA ARG A 74 13.34 0.77 -8.44
C ARG A 74 11.94 0.75 -7.85
N THR A 75 11.75 0.23 -6.64
CA THR A 75 10.43 0.21 -5.99
C THR A 75 9.87 1.62 -5.81
N ALA A 76 10.70 2.60 -5.43
CA ALA A 76 10.30 3.99 -5.34
C ALA A 76 9.80 4.53 -6.69
N LEU A 77 10.57 4.30 -7.74
CA LEU A 77 10.22 4.79 -9.09
C LEU A 77 8.96 4.09 -9.62
N GLU A 78 8.80 2.78 -9.41
CA GLU A 78 7.60 2.04 -9.79
C GLU A 78 6.34 2.60 -9.10
N ASP A 79 6.44 2.96 -7.81
CA ASP A 79 5.36 3.58 -7.06
C ASP A 79 5.07 5.03 -7.54
N TYR A 80 6.12 5.82 -7.83
CA TYR A 80 6.00 7.16 -8.40
C TYR A 80 5.26 7.13 -9.74
N LEU A 81 5.66 6.25 -10.66
CA LEU A 81 5.04 6.08 -11.97
C LEU A 81 3.58 5.64 -11.85
N LEU A 82 3.28 4.75 -10.90
CA LEU A 82 1.91 4.30 -10.63
C LEU A 82 1.02 5.46 -10.18
N ARG A 83 1.50 6.30 -9.26
CA ARG A 83 0.78 7.50 -8.79
C ARG A 83 0.57 8.51 -9.91
N GLY A 84 1.61 8.78 -10.68
CA GLY A 84 1.55 9.67 -11.83
C GLY A 84 0.53 9.22 -12.86
N PHE A 85 0.53 7.94 -13.22
CA PHE A 85 -0.43 7.39 -14.17
C PHE A 85 -1.86 7.41 -13.61
N ASN A 86 -2.07 7.02 -12.35
CA ASN A 86 -3.40 7.11 -11.72
C ASN A 86 -3.92 8.55 -11.71
N SER A 87 -3.08 9.52 -11.34
CA SER A 87 -3.44 10.95 -11.36
C SER A 87 -3.78 11.45 -12.76
N SER A 88 -3.08 10.98 -13.78
CA SER A 88 -3.36 11.35 -15.17
C SER A 88 -4.68 10.76 -15.66
N VAL A 89 -4.96 9.49 -15.35
CA VAL A 89 -6.26 8.85 -15.63
C VAL A 89 -7.41 9.56 -14.91
N ASP A 90 -7.19 10.04 -13.69
CA ASP A 90 -8.21 10.78 -12.94
C ASP A 90 -8.58 12.12 -13.60
N LYS A 91 -7.63 12.78 -14.25
CA LYS A 91 -7.86 14.05 -14.96
C LYS A 91 -8.73 13.91 -16.20
N ILE A 92 -8.62 12.77 -16.90
CA ILE A 92 -9.41 12.48 -18.12
C ILE A 92 -10.74 11.79 -17.82
N ALA A 93 -11.06 11.52 -16.54
CA ALA A 93 -12.34 10.92 -16.16
C ALA A 93 -13.50 11.82 -16.56
N GLU A 94 -14.49 11.25 -17.25
CA GLU A 94 -15.73 11.93 -17.58
C GLU A 94 -16.67 11.99 -16.38
N PHE A 95 -17.47 13.06 -16.28
CA PHE A 95 -18.48 13.16 -15.24
C PHE A 95 -19.87 12.91 -15.84
N ASP A 96 -20.65 12.06 -15.16
CA ASP A 96 -22.04 11.87 -15.53
C ASP A 96 -22.92 13.10 -15.15
N TYR A 97 -24.20 13.05 -15.51
CA TYR A 97 -25.16 14.13 -15.19
C TYR A 97 -25.38 14.36 -13.70
N ASN A 98 -24.96 13.41 -12.83
CA ASN A 98 -25.00 13.57 -11.36
C ASN A 98 -23.66 14.11 -10.80
N GLY A 99 -22.67 14.34 -11.64
CA GLY A 99 -21.33 14.75 -11.24
C GLY A 99 -20.48 13.59 -10.71
N ILE A 100 -20.85 12.34 -11.00
CA ILE A 100 -20.07 11.16 -10.63
C ILE A 100 -19.04 10.90 -11.73
N ALA A 101 -17.76 10.83 -11.34
CA ALA A 101 -16.67 10.54 -12.27
C ALA A 101 -16.82 9.12 -12.83
N ARG A 102 -16.84 8.99 -14.15
CA ARG A 102 -16.77 7.72 -14.86
C ARG A 102 -15.36 7.53 -15.40
N LYS A 103 -14.68 6.52 -14.86
CA LYS A 103 -13.36 6.12 -15.30
C LYS A 103 -13.49 4.82 -16.07
N ASN A 104 -13.08 4.83 -17.33
CA ASN A 104 -12.97 3.59 -18.08
C ASN A 104 -11.66 2.84 -17.76
N ILE A 105 -10.60 3.56 -17.35
CA ILE A 105 -9.33 2.97 -16.93
C ILE A 105 -9.27 2.97 -15.41
N ASN A 106 -9.07 1.79 -14.82
CA ASN A 106 -8.92 1.60 -13.38
C ASN A 106 -7.53 1.04 -13.09
N ILE A 107 -6.85 1.65 -12.14
CA ILE A 107 -5.55 1.20 -11.66
C ILE A 107 -5.50 1.36 -10.14
N SER A 108 -4.65 0.56 -9.48
CA SER A 108 -4.45 0.68 -8.04
C SER A 108 -4.12 2.10 -7.63
N SER A 109 -4.86 2.64 -6.67
CA SER A 109 -4.55 3.92 -6.05
C SER A 109 -3.74 3.66 -4.78
N PRO A 110 -2.42 3.91 -4.76
CA PRO A 110 -1.63 3.77 -3.56
C PRO A 110 -2.03 4.81 -2.50
N ASP A 111 -2.01 4.38 -1.24
CA ASP A 111 -2.11 5.25 -0.06
C ASP A 111 -0.78 5.98 0.23
N GLN A 112 -0.52 6.34 1.48
CA GLN A 112 0.72 7.03 1.89
C GLN A 112 1.96 6.13 1.87
N LYS A 113 1.79 4.81 1.72
CA LYS A 113 2.87 3.81 1.83
C LYS A 113 3.41 3.40 0.48
N ILE A 114 4.72 3.30 0.38
CA ILE A 114 5.43 2.79 -0.79
C ILE A 114 5.62 1.28 -0.62
N LEU A 115 4.98 0.49 -1.47
CA LEU A 115 5.05 -0.97 -1.45
C LEU A 115 5.50 -1.53 -2.80
N PRO A 116 6.27 -2.62 -2.83
CA PRO A 116 6.53 -3.34 -4.07
C PRO A 116 5.23 -3.91 -4.64
N ARG A 117 4.92 -3.57 -5.88
CA ARG A 117 3.70 -4.00 -6.60
C ARG A 117 4.06 -4.50 -7.99
N ASN A 118 3.22 -5.39 -8.55
CA ASN A 118 3.40 -5.83 -9.96
C ASN A 118 2.61 -4.96 -10.94
N THR A 119 1.94 -3.91 -10.47
CA THR A 119 1.14 -3.00 -11.30
C THR A 119 2.02 -2.23 -12.26
N VAL A 120 3.16 -1.74 -11.79
CA VAL A 120 4.22 -1.14 -12.59
C VAL A 120 5.50 -1.92 -12.41
N VAL A 121 6.19 -2.21 -13.50
CA VAL A 121 7.48 -2.90 -13.50
C VAL A 121 8.44 -2.14 -14.41
N ILE A 122 9.58 -1.74 -13.88
CA ILE A 122 10.64 -1.10 -14.67
C ILE A 122 11.86 -2.01 -14.80
N THR A 123 12.37 -2.08 -16.02
CA THR A 123 13.60 -2.81 -16.36
C THR A 123 14.52 -1.92 -17.18
N ARG A 124 15.73 -2.37 -17.50
CA ARG A 124 16.62 -1.68 -18.44
C ARG A 124 16.10 -1.65 -19.88
N GLU A 125 15.11 -2.47 -20.19
CA GLU A 125 14.58 -2.63 -21.56
C GLU A 125 13.27 -1.89 -21.74
N PHE A 126 12.40 -1.90 -20.74
CA PHE A 126 11.05 -1.36 -20.81
C PHE A 126 10.46 -0.99 -19.45
N ILE A 127 9.39 -0.19 -19.52
CA ILE A 127 8.40 -0.03 -18.44
C ILE A 127 7.16 -0.82 -18.86
N GLU A 128 6.59 -1.60 -17.94
CA GLU A 128 5.29 -2.25 -18.12
C GLU A 128 4.33 -1.77 -17.03
N ILE A 129 3.13 -1.32 -17.42
CA ILE A 129 2.06 -0.95 -16.51
C ILE A 129 0.83 -1.79 -16.82
N ARG A 130 0.16 -2.27 -15.76
CA ARG A 130 -1.05 -3.10 -15.82
C ARG A 130 -2.21 -2.37 -15.21
N PHE A 131 -3.31 -2.35 -15.92
CA PHE A 131 -4.53 -1.66 -15.53
C PHE A 131 -5.76 -2.43 -16.01
N GLU A 132 -6.89 -2.13 -15.41
CA GLU A 132 -8.18 -2.65 -15.83
C GLU A 132 -8.90 -1.61 -16.67
N VAL A 133 -9.64 -2.08 -17.68
CA VAL A 133 -10.50 -1.24 -18.50
C VAL A 133 -11.92 -1.74 -18.37
N GLU A 134 -12.81 -0.86 -17.91
CA GLU A 134 -14.23 -1.05 -18.04
C GLU A 134 -14.61 -0.78 -19.50
N LEU A 135 -14.91 -1.85 -20.23
CA LEU A 135 -15.14 -1.78 -21.66
C LEU A 135 -16.44 -1.01 -21.94
N PRO A 136 -16.38 0.07 -22.72
CA PRO A 136 -17.56 0.90 -23.00
C PRO A 136 -18.68 0.13 -23.68
N VAL A 137 -19.89 0.23 -23.12
CA VAL A 137 -21.09 -0.37 -23.65
C VAL A 137 -22.23 0.63 -23.69
N GLN A 138 -23.12 0.46 -24.70
CA GLN A 138 -24.36 1.19 -24.83
C GLN A 138 -25.55 0.28 -24.51
N GLN A 139 -26.51 0.82 -23.76
CA GLN A 139 -27.76 0.12 -23.47
C GLN A 139 -28.78 0.43 -24.57
N ILE A 140 -29.17 -0.58 -25.33
CA ILE A 140 -30.18 -0.48 -26.40
C ILE A 140 -31.46 -1.17 -25.91
N LEU A 141 -32.55 -0.41 -25.87
CA LEU A 141 -33.89 -0.97 -25.57
C LEU A 141 -34.41 -1.74 -26.77
N ILE A 142 -34.71 -3.03 -26.55
CA ILE A 142 -35.35 -3.91 -27.54
C ILE A 142 -36.70 -4.42 -27.00
N GLU A 143 -37.54 -5.03 -27.85
CA GLU A 143 -38.85 -5.51 -27.45
C GLU A 143 -38.79 -6.50 -26.27
N ASP A 144 -37.73 -7.30 -26.17
CA ASP A 144 -37.53 -8.34 -25.15
C ASP A 144 -36.68 -7.88 -23.93
N GLY A 145 -36.30 -6.60 -23.85
CA GLY A 145 -35.53 -6.09 -22.70
C GLY A 145 -34.40 -5.09 -23.06
N ILE A 146 -33.31 -5.12 -22.29
CA ILE A 146 -32.13 -4.30 -22.50
C ILE A 146 -31.03 -5.14 -23.19
N PHE A 147 -30.55 -4.67 -24.31
CA PHE A 147 -29.40 -5.23 -25.03
C PHE A 147 -28.16 -4.36 -24.75
N LEU A 148 -27.06 -4.99 -24.34
CA LEU A 148 -25.78 -4.33 -24.17
C LEU A 148 -24.96 -4.45 -25.47
N ALA A 149 -24.75 -3.33 -26.13
CA ALA A 149 -23.97 -3.24 -27.35
C ALA A 149 -22.61 -2.59 -27.06
N ILE A 150 -21.58 -3.02 -27.76
CA ILE A 150 -20.24 -2.43 -27.70
C ILE A 150 -20.29 -0.99 -28.21
N ASP A 151 -19.67 -0.06 -27.48
CA ASP A 151 -19.39 1.30 -27.92
C ASP A 151 -17.97 1.38 -28.52
N GLY A 152 -17.84 1.03 -29.80
CA GLY A 152 -16.58 1.02 -30.51
C GLY A 152 -15.97 2.41 -30.68
N GLY A 153 -16.80 3.46 -30.81
CA GLY A 153 -16.37 4.84 -30.88
C GLY A 153 -15.68 5.29 -29.58
N ARG A 154 -16.33 5.08 -28.45
CA ARG A 154 -15.73 5.40 -27.14
C ARG A 154 -14.48 4.57 -26.86
N MET A 155 -14.42 3.32 -27.31
CA MET A 155 -13.21 2.49 -27.25
C MET A 155 -12.04 3.10 -28.05
N GLN A 156 -12.34 3.69 -29.21
CA GLN A 156 -11.31 4.38 -30.00
C GLN A 156 -10.78 5.61 -29.25
N ASP A 157 -11.65 6.47 -28.74
CA ASP A 157 -11.24 7.63 -27.94
C ASP A 157 -10.37 7.19 -26.75
N LEU A 158 -10.80 6.16 -26.03
CA LEU A 158 -10.09 5.62 -24.88
C LEU A 158 -8.64 5.18 -25.19
N PHE A 159 -8.44 4.41 -26.28
CA PHE A 159 -7.12 3.85 -26.59
C PHE A 159 -6.25 4.76 -27.45
N PHE A 160 -6.83 5.66 -28.22
CA PHE A 160 -6.08 6.52 -29.18
C PHE A 160 -5.95 7.97 -28.71
N GLU A 161 -6.74 8.42 -27.71
CA GLU A 161 -6.67 9.77 -27.15
C GLU A 161 -6.34 9.71 -25.66
N ASP A 162 -7.27 9.23 -24.81
CA ASP A 162 -7.17 9.24 -23.35
C ASP A 162 -5.92 8.53 -22.81
N LEU A 163 -5.68 7.30 -23.28
CA LEU A 163 -4.52 6.52 -22.85
C LEU A 163 -3.21 7.14 -23.37
N MET A 164 -3.20 7.70 -24.58
CA MET A 164 -2.01 8.37 -25.12
C MET A 164 -1.65 9.63 -24.34
N GLU A 165 -2.63 10.40 -23.90
CA GLU A 165 -2.44 11.56 -23.02
C GLU A 165 -1.86 11.13 -21.68
N SER A 166 -2.46 10.11 -21.05
CA SER A 166 -1.97 9.56 -19.77
C SER A 166 -0.53 9.04 -19.86
N ILE A 167 -0.16 8.36 -20.95
CA ILE A 167 1.21 7.92 -21.21
C ILE A 167 2.16 9.12 -21.34
N GLY A 168 1.75 10.14 -22.09
CA GLY A 168 2.53 11.35 -22.31
C GLY A 168 2.85 12.06 -21.00
N ASP A 169 1.86 12.22 -20.16
CA ASP A 169 1.94 12.98 -18.90
C ASP A 169 2.75 12.28 -17.82
N SER A 170 2.66 10.93 -17.75
CA SER A 170 3.11 10.21 -16.57
C SER A 170 4.25 9.21 -16.79
N LEU A 171 4.49 8.75 -18.01
CA LEU A 171 5.43 7.65 -18.29
C LEU A 171 6.61 8.04 -19.19
N LEU A 172 6.67 9.29 -19.65
CA LEU A 172 7.77 9.82 -20.44
C LEU A 172 8.60 10.80 -19.60
N TYR A 173 9.87 10.49 -19.37
CA TYR A 173 10.75 11.26 -18.49
C TYR A 173 10.91 12.73 -18.90
N CYS A 174 10.81 13.03 -20.21
CA CYS A 174 10.89 14.40 -20.70
C CYS A 174 9.75 15.31 -20.18
N ASN A 175 8.61 14.73 -19.79
CA ASN A 175 7.42 15.45 -19.31
C ASN A 175 7.28 15.41 -17.78
N MET A 176 8.10 14.61 -17.09
CA MET A 176 8.10 14.53 -15.62
C MET A 176 8.81 15.73 -14.99
N ASP A 177 8.38 16.11 -13.80
CA ASP A 177 9.17 16.97 -12.94
C ASP A 177 10.38 16.17 -12.41
N LYS A 178 11.57 16.57 -12.88
CA LYS A 178 12.82 15.84 -12.60
C LYS A 178 13.26 15.96 -11.16
N GLU A 179 12.99 17.10 -10.53
CA GLU A 179 13.34 17.34 -9.12
C GLU A 179 12.41 16.51 -8.22
N ASP A 180 11.13 16.44 -8.57
CA ASP A 180 10.13 15.67 -7.82
C ASP A 180 10.40 14.17 -7.88
N VAL A 181 10.62 13.60 -9.06
CA VAL A 181 10.93 12.16 -9.20
C VAL A 181 12.24 11.77 -8.51
N GLU A 182 13.27 12.63 -8.58
CA GLU A 182 14.54 12.38 -7.91
C GLU A 182 14.39 12.47 -6.40
N SER A 183 13.67 13.48 -5.91
CA SER A 183 13.34 13.64 -4.48
C SER A 183 12.58 12.44 -3.94
N PHE A 184 11.57 11.96 -4.69
CA PHE A 184 10.78 10.80 -4.30
C PHE A 184 11.64 9.53 -4.15
N VAL A 185 12.51 9.27 -5.11
CA VAL A 185 13.40 8.11 -5.10
C VAL A 185 14.46 8.23 -4.00
N ASN A 186 15.02 9.42 -3.80
CA ASN A 186 16.02 9.69 -2.77
C ASN A 186 15.44 9.55 -1.36
N ASN A 187 14.21 10.00 -1.13
CA ASN A 187 13.51 9.85 0.15
C ASN A 187 13.40 8.36 0.57
N MET A 188 13.01 7.49 -0.35
CA MET A 188 12.92 6.07 -0.03
C MET A 188 14.30 5.44 0.21
N GLU A 189 15.33 5.88 -0.49
CA GLU A 189 16.70 5.42 -0.26
C GLU A 189 17.21 5.84 1.13
N ASP A 190 16.93 7.07 1.56
CA ASP A 190 17.28 7.58 2.90
C ASP A 190 16.52 6.82 3.99
N ALA A 191 15.20 6.57 3.83
CA ALA A 191 14.43 5.75 4.76
C ALA A 191 14.96 4.30 4.84
N SER A 192 15.40 3.73 3.71
CA SER A 192 16.04 2.41 3.69
C SER A 192 17.40 2.41 4.42
N ALA A 193 18.20 3.44 4.23
CA ALA A 193 19.50 3.61 4.92
C ALA A 193 19.32 3.76 6.44
N LEU A 194 18.29 4.49 6.89
CA LEU A 194 17.91 4.56 8.30
C LEU A 194 17.55 3.17 8.85
N ARG A 195 16.79 2.37 8.12
CA ARG A 195 16.42 1.00 8.53
C ARG A 195 17.64 0.09 8.61
N ASP A 196 18.57 0.18 7.66
CA ASP A 196 19.82 -0.56 7.69
C ASP A 196 20.70 -0.16 8.88
N TYR A 197 20.73 1.14 9.22
CA TYR A 197 21.38 1.62 10.43
C TYR A 197 20.79 1.02 11.70
N LEU A 198 19.43 1.01 11.84
CA LEU A 198 18.76 0.41 12.99
C LEU A 198 19.09 -1.08 13.14
N LEU A 199 19.06 -1.83 12.05
CA LEU A 199 19.42 -3.26 12.04
C LEU A 199 20.88 -3.47 12.46
N SER A 200 21.81 -2.69 11.95
CA SER A 200 23.24 -2.83 12.23
C SER A 200 23.63 -2.40 13.65
N SER A 201 22.93 -1.41 14.21
CA SER A 201 23.16 -0.88 15.57
C SER A 201 22.34 -1.61 16.63
N GLY A 202 21.48 -2.56 16.26
CA GLY A 202 20.60 -3.28 17.18
C GLY A 202 19.53 -2.38 17.81
N GLN A 203 19.09 -1.37 17.07
CA GLN A 203 18.02 -0.45 17.47
C GLN A 203 16.71 -0.82 16.79
N VAL A 204 15.59 -0.27 17.25
CA VAL A 204 14.24 -0.71 16.86
C VAL A 204 13.59 0.28 15.91
N SER A 205 13.58 1.56 16.25
CA SER A 205 12.87 2.58 15.49
C SER A 205 13.60 3.91 15.54
N PHE A 206 13.42 4.72 14.50
CA PHE A 206 13.86 6.10 14.40
C PHE A 206 12.68 6.98 14.00
N LEU A 207 12.51 8.10 14.70
CA LEU A 207 11.48 9.09 14.45
C LEU A 207 12.15 10.45 14.27
N GLU A 208 12.06 11.03 13.07
CA GLU A 208 12.65 12.32 12.78
C GLU A 208 12.01 13.43 13.64
N ASN A 209 12.84 14.35 14.16
CA ASN A 209 12.37 15.53 14.85
C ASN A 209 11.68 16.48 13.86
N GLY A 210 10.45 16.87 14.15
CA GLY A 210 9.62 17.69 13.27
C GLY A 210 8.62 16.91 12.42
N SER A 211 8.61 15.58 12.50
CA SER A 211 7.62 14.74 11.80
C SER A 211 6.18 15.06 12.19
N LEU A 212 5.26 14.98 11.22
CA LEU A 212 3.80 15.09 11.43
C LEU A 212 3.22 13.70 11.59
N ILE A 213 3.22 13.19 12.83
CA ILE A 213 2.85 11.79 13.10
C ILE A 213 1.34 11.54 13.18
N ARG A 214 0.53 12.59 13.39
CA ARG A 214 -0.91 12.48 13.54
C ARG A 214 -1.60 12.27 12.19
N ARG A 215 -2.59 11.38 12.18
CA ARG A 215 -3.41 11.05 11.01
C ARG A 215 -4.83 11.60 11.12
N ASP A 216 -5.43 11.90 9.98
CA ASP A 216 -6.86 12.14 9.90
C ASP A 216 -7.63 10.87 10.26
N PHE A 217 -8.73 11.03 11.01
CA PHE A 217 -9.50 9.89 11.54
C PHE A 217 -10.15 9.03 10.44
N LEU A 218 -10.45 9.61 9.28
CA LEU A 218 -11.17 8.93 8.19
C LEU A 218 -10.27 8.45 7.07
N SER A 219 -9.02 8.90 7.07
CA SER A 219 -8.05 8.57 6.03
C SER A 219 -6.65 8.41 6.63
N ASP A 220 -5.74 7.74 5.94
CA ASP A 220 -4.33 7.63 6.36
C ASP A 220 -3.52 8.91 5.98
N GLN A 221 -4.21 10.01 5.67
CA GLN A 221 -3.61 11.29 5.34
C GLN A 221 -3.10 12.01 6.59
N PRO A 222 -2.00 12.80 6.48
CA PRO A 222 -1.57 13.65 7.56
C PRO A 222 -2.67 14.63 7.98
N ASP A 223 -2.90 14.77 9.28
CA ASP A 223 -3.79 15.81 9.80
C ASP A 223 -3.04 17.15 9.88
N TYR A 224 -2.94 17.85 8.77
CA TYR A 224 -2.25 19.15 8.71
C TYR A 224 -2.92 20.28 9.52
N VAL A 225 -4.17 20.10 9.95
CA VAL A 225 -4.94 21.12 10.65
C VAL A 225 -4.74 21.05 12.15
N SER A 226 -4.79 19.84 12.71
CA SER A 226 -4.74 19.61 14.17
C SER A 226 -3.40 19.06 14.64
N SER A 227 -2.47 18.78 13.72
CA SER A 227 -1.16 18.20 14.04
C SER A 227 -0.15 19.28 14.39
N SER A 228 0.60 19.03 15.47
CA SER A 228 1.86 19.74 15.76
C SER A 228 3.02 18.85 15.35
N PRO A 229 4.11 19.41 14.82
CA PRO A 229 5.32 18.65 14.58
C PRO A 229 5.82 17.96 15.85
N LEU A 230 6.35 16.75 15.72
CA LEU A 230 6.94 16.01 16.82
C LEU A 230 8.18 16.78 17.34
N GLU A 231 8.11 17.27 18.56
CA GLU A 231 9.22 17.94 19.24
C GLU A 231 9.90 16.96 20.20
N ILE A 232 11.20 16.73 19.96
CA ILE A 232 12.00 15.79 20.74
C ILE A 232 13.06 16.58 21.50
N ASP A 233 13.15 16.34 22.82
CA ASP A 233 14.20 16.96 23.63
C ASP A 233 15.61 16.60 23.09
N ASP A 234 16.49 17.59 23.02
CA ASP A 234 17.83 17.42 22.48
C ASP A 234 18.65 16.32 23.15
N SER A 235 18.37 16.05 24.44
CA SER A 235 19.04 14.96 25.19
C SER A 235 18.63 13.56 24.72
N LEU A 236 17.51 13.41 24.04
CA LEU A 236 16.97 12.14 23.53
C LEU A 236 17.22 11.95 22.03
N THR A 237 17.75 12.97 21.35
CA THR A 237 17.97 12.89 19.91
C THR A 237 19.32 12.26 19.57
N GLN A 238 19.32 11.51 18.46
CA GLN A 238 20.52 11.05 17.77
C GLN A 238 20.53 11.64 16.37
N THR A 239 21.74 11.82 15.83
CA THR A 239 21.95 12.24 14.44
C THR A 239 22.42 11.03 13.64
N ILE A 240 21.75 10.74 12.53
CA ILE A 240 22.08 9.65 11.62
C ILE A 240 22.29 10.25 10.24
N SER A 241 23.40 9.90 9.59
CA SER A 241 23.71 10.36 8.24
C SER A 241 23.07 9.45 7.20
N THR A 242 22.35 10.05 6.26
CA THR A 242 21.71 9.38 5.13
C THR A 242 22.39 9.75 3.80
N PRO A 243 22.22 8.96 2.74
CA PRO A 243 22.91 9.15 1.46
C PRO A 243 22.58 10.47 0.75
N ASN A 244 21.34 10.94 0.82
CA ASN A 244 20.88 12.08 0.01
C ASN A 244 20.61 13.33 0.85
N LEU A 245 19.91 13.23 1.98
CA LEU A 245 19.59 14.35 2.85
C LEU A 245 20.74 14.72 3.81
N GLY A 246 21.73 13.83 3.98
CA GLY A 246 22.82 14.03 4.94
C GLY A 246 22.37 13.72 6.37
N ASP A 247 22.66 14.62 7.31
CA ASP A 247 22.43 14.38 8.74
C ASP A 247 20.96 14.65 9.13
N ILE A 248 20.27 13.61 9.59
CA ILE A 248 18.90 13.67 10.11
C ILE A 248 18.93 13.48 11.63
N LYS A 249 18.20 14.32 12.36
CA LYS A 249 18.13 14.31 13.81
C LYS A 249 16.78 13.78 14.27
N GLY A 250 16.76 12.82 15.20
CA GLY A 250 15.52 12.23 15.68
C GLY A 250 15.67 11.38 16.93
N LEU A 251 14.55 10.83 17.40
CA LEU A 251 14.48 9.89 18.50
C LEU A 251 14.82 8.49 18.01
N VAL A 252 15.69 7.80 18.69
CA VAL A 252 15.96 6.38 18.47
C VAL A 252 15.39 5.56 19.62
N ILE A 253 14.61 4.53 19.28
CA ILE A 253 14.11 3.56 20.25
C ILE A 253 15.09 2.39 20.31
N PRO A 254 15.71 2.13 21.47
CA PRO A 254 16.66 1.05 21.61
C PRO A 254 15.98 -0.31 21.70
N SER A 255 16.75 -1.39 21.51
CA SER A 255 16.33 -2.74 21.84
C SER A 255 16.14 -2.92 23.36
N GLY A 256 15.31 -3.87 23.74
CA GLY A 256 14.93 -4.16 25.13
C GLY A 256 13.50 -3.72 25.42
N LEU A 257 13.21 -3.44 26.68
CA LEU A 257 11.89 -2.99 27.10
C LEU A 257 11.82 -1.46 27.10
N THR A 258 11.02 -0.89 26.22
CA THR A 258 10.67 0.54 26.20
C THR A 258 9.22 0.73 26.60
N VAL A 259 8.96 1.61 27.56
CA VAL A 259 7.60 1.95 28.01
C VAL A 259 7.33 3.40 27.67
N ILE A 260 6.29 3.63 26.86
CA ILE A 260 5.82 4.96 26.45
C ILE A 260 4.63 5.31 27.34
N VAL A 261 4.74 6.38 28.13
CA VAL A 261 3.70 6.86 29.02
C VAL A 261 3.21 8.23 28.63
N GLY A 262 1.91 8.48 28.75
CA GLY A 262 1.26 9.73 28.40
C GLY A 262 -0.25 9.54 28.38
N GLU A 263 -1.00 10.63 28.33
CA GLU A 263 -2.44 10.55 28.13
C GLU A 263 -2.75 10.31 26.63
N SER A 264 -3.90 9.67 26.34
CA SER A 264 -4.29 9.33 24.96
C SER A 264 -4.37 10.57 24.06
N TYR A 265 -4.74 11.72 24.61
CA TYR A 265 -4.86 12.99 23.89
C TYR A 265 -3.52 13.70 23.65
N ASP A 266 -2.44 13.29 24.31
CA ASP A 266 -1.11 13.90 24.22
C ASP A 266 -0.25 13.34 23.08
N GLY A 267 -0.85 12.64 22.13
CA GLY A 267 -0.15 12.07 20.98
C GLY A 267 0.53 10.72 21.22
N ARG A 268 0.29 10.07 22.38
CA ARG A 268 0.84 8.72 22.66
C ARG A 268 0.40 7.70 21.64
N ILE A 269 -0.87 7.71 21.24
CA ILE A 269 -1.44 6.80 20.24
C ILE A 269 -0.79 7.08 18.88
N ASP A 270 -0.71 8.36 18.48
CA ASP A 270 -0.08 8.75 17.20
C ASP A 270 1.39 8.33 17.14
N LEU A 271 2.10 8.38 18.30
CA LEU A 271 3.49 7.95 18.41
C LEU A 271 3.61 6.43 18.23
N ILE A 272 2.79 5.63 18.91
CA ILE A 272 2.79 4.15 18.81
C ILE A 272 2.42 3.75 17.38
N ASP A 273 1.40 4.37 16.80
CA ASP A 273 1.00 4.12 15.41
C ASP A 273 2.13 4.47 14.43
N SER A 274 2.83 5.60 14.62
CA SER A 274 3.95 5.97 13.75
C SER A 274 5.13 4.97 13.84
N ILE A 275 5.37 4.39 15.03
CA ILE A 275 6.36 3.31 15.22
C ILE A 275 5.89 2.03 14.52
N SER A 276 4.64 1.66 14.69
CA SER A 276 4.04 0.47 14.08
C SER A 276 4.04 0.55 12.55
N GLN A 277 3.60 1.69 11.99
CA GLN A 277 3.57 1.93 10.54
C GLN A 277 4.96 2.18 9.94
N GLY A 278 5.97 2.53 10.75
CA GLY A 278 7.35 2.76 10.32
C GLY A 278 8.05 1.54 9.70
N ILE A 279 7.45 0.35 9.73
CA ILE A 279 7.91 -0.82 8.97
C ILE A 279 7.79 -0.59 7.45
N TYR A 280 6.90 0.31 7.02
CA TYR A 280 6.73 0.72 5.63
C TYR A 280 7.53 2.00 5.34
N ASN A 281 7.86 2.21 4.07
CA ASN A 281 8.36 3.51 3.62
C ASN A 281 7.17 4.40 3.23
N HIS A 282 7.27 5.69 3.54
CA HIS A 282 6.24 6.67 3.28
C HIS A 282 6.63 7.60 2.13
N ILE A 283 5.63 8.16 1.44
CA ILE A 283 5.88 9.11 0.35
C ILE A 283 6.38 10.45 0.88
N PRO A 284 7.13 11.25 0.09
CA PRO A 284 7.46 12.61 0.43
C PRO A 284 6.21 13.46 0.70
N GLY A 285 6.25 14.31 1.73
CA GLY A 285 5.13 15.14 2.16
C GLY A 285 4.12 14.43 3.06
N ASP A 286 4.33 13.15 3.37
CA ASP A 286 3.49 12.40 4.29
C ASP A 286 3.65 12.82 5.76
N GLY A 287 4.78 13.42 6.12
CA GLY A 287 5.12 13.78 7.49
C GLY A 287 5.70 12.65 8.34
N ARG A 288 5.71 11.41 7.83
CA ARG A 288 6.34 10.22 8.45
C ARG A 288 7.44 9.61 7.56
N GLU A 289 7.98 10.38 6.61
CA GLU A 289 8.96 9.93 5.62
C GLU A 289 10.16 9.24 6.27
N HIS A 290 10.61 9.78 7.41
CA HIS A 290 11.74 9.25 8.19
C HIS A 290 11.31 8.74 9.58
N CYS A 291 10.06 8.36 9.74
CA CYS A 291 9.61 7.51 10.84
C CYS A 291 9.79 6.05 10.42
N VAL A 292 10.91 5.45 10.83
CA VAL A 292 11.34 4.15 10.31
C VAL A 292 11.49 3.15 11.46
N THR A 293 10.92 1.97 11.28
CA THR A 293 11.02 0.83 12.22
C THR A 293 11.60 -0.38 11.49
N VAL A 294 12.27 -1.27 12.21
CA VAL A 294 12.76 -2.53 11.63
C VAL A 294 11.59 -3.35 11.08
N SER A 295 11.80 -4.00 9.95
CA SER A 295 10.73 -4.63 9.16
C SER A 295 10.08 -5.86 9.81
N ASP A 296 10.68 -6.41 10.86
CA ASP A 296 10.19 -7.56 11.63
C ASP A 296 9.46 -7.16 12.92
N ALA A 297 9.11 -5.88 13.07
CA ALA A 297 8.24 -5.41 14.13
C ALA A 297 6.77 -5.74 13.84
N VAL A 298 6.04 -6.15 14.86
CA VAL A 298 4.60 -6.48 14.78
C VAL A 298 3.87 -5.87 15.96
N GLU A 299 2.71 -5.30 15.68
CA GLU A 299 1.77 -4.84 16.69
C GLU A 299 0.86 -5.99 17.14
N ILE A 300 0.78 -6.23 18.43
CA ILE A 300 0.04 -7.34 19.03
C ILE A 300 -1.26 -6.82 19.66
N ASN A 301 -2.34 -6.96 18.93
CA ASN A 301 -3.66 -6.49 19.31
C ASN A 301 -4.59 -7.64 19.71
N THR A 302 -5.69 -7.32 20.40
CA THR A 302 -6.78 -8.25 20.61
C THR A 302 -7.66 -8.36 19.36
N GLU A 303 -8.04 -9.59 19.00
CA GLU A 303 -8.97 -9.87 17.90
C GLU A 303 -10.08 -10.84 18.39
N PRO A 304 -11.02 -10.39 19.21
CA PRO A 304 -12.08 -11.26 19.70
C PRO A 304 -12.90 -11.85 18.56
N GLY A 305 -13.14 -13.15 18.60
CA GLY A 305 -13.86 -13.86 17.54
C GLY A 305 -12.94 -14.45 16.44
N ARG A 306 -11.64 -14.21 16.51
CA ARG A 306 -10.66 -14.79 15.57
C ARG A 306 -10.62 -16.32 15.71
N THR A 307 -10.51 -17.02 14.57
CA THR A 307 -10.18 -18.44 14.53
C THR A 307 -8.70 -18.66 14.82
N VAL A 308 -8.40 -19.56 15.73
CA VAL A 308 -7.02 -19.99 16.06
C VAL A 308 -6.92 -21.50 15.87
N GLN A 309 -5.82 -21.99 15.32
CA GLN A 309 -5.62 -23.42 15.07
C GLN A 309 -4.24 -23.88 15.55
N ASN A 310 -4.24 -24.78 16.53
CA ASN A 310 -3.06 -25.51 17.00
C ASN A 310 -1.88 -24.61 17.43
N VAL A 311 -2.16 -23.58 18.23
CA VAL A 311 -1.15 -22.65 18.79
C VAL A 311 -0.89 -22.99 20.25
N ASP A 312 0.37 -23.03 20.68
CA ASP A 312 0.73 -23.24 22.07
C ASP A 312 0.71 -21.93 22.86
N ILE A 313 -0.41 -21.65 23.53
CA ILE A 313 -0.57 -20.49 24.43
C ILE A 313 -0.52 -20.88 25.91
N SER A 314 -0.04 -22.08 26.24
CA SER A 314 0.03 -22.59 27.61
C SER A 314 0.93 -21.78 28.56
N HIS A 315 1.85 -20.98 27.98
CA HIS A 315 2.68 -20.06 28.74
C HIS A 315 1.86 -18.93 29.43
N PHE A 316 0.72 -18.58 28.82
CA PHE A 316 -0.15 -17.50 29.31
C PHE A 316 -1.33 -18.00 30.15
N ILE A 317 -1.63 -19.31 30.06
CA ILE A 317 -2.77 -19.92 30.78
C ILE A 317 -2.26 -21.13 31.58
N LYS A 318 -2.25 -21.01 32.89
CA LYS A 318 -1.73 -22.06 33.78
C LYS A 318 -2.76 -23.17 34.03
N ASN A 319 -2.23 -24.36 34.31
CA ASN A 319 -2.98 -25.52 34.80
C ASN A 319 -3.99 -26.13 33.80
N ASP A 320 -3.85 -25.89 32.51
CA ASP A 320 -4.68 -26.52 31.50
C ASP A 320 -3.83 -26.90 30.27
N ASP A 321 -3.60 -28.21 30.12
CA ASP A 321 -2.81 -28.75 29.03
C ASP A 321 -3.49 -28.63 27.65
N SER A 322 -4.80 -28.30 27.59
CA SER A 322 -5.50 -28.07 26.33
C SER A 322 -4.95 -26.88 25.54
N TYR A 323 -4.33 -25.92 26.24
CA TYR A 323 -3.73 -24.72 25.63
C TYR A 323 -2.36 -24.96 24.99
N LYS A 324 -1.80 -26.17 25.07
CA LYS A 324 -0.59 -26.57 24.31
C LYS A 324 -0.85 -26.76 22.81
N CYS A 325 -2.10 -27.02 22.44
CA CYS A 325 -2.55 -27.14 21.07
C CYS A 325 -3.89 -26.40 20.93
N PHE A 326 -3.91 -25.15 21.34
CA PHE A 326 -5.12 -24.35 21.38
C PHE A 326 -5.75 -24.22 20.01
N THR A 327 -7.03 -24.58 19.93
CA THR A 327 -7.85 -24.46 18.72
C THR A 327 -9.22 -23.92 19.11
N SER A 328 -9.65 -22.86 18.45
CA SER A 328 -10.95 -22.21 18.68
C SER A 328 -11.44 -21.58 17.40
N ASP A 329 -12.73 -21.72 17.10
CA ASP A 329 -13.39 -21.00 16.00
C ASP A 329 -13.73 -19.54 16.38
N SER A 330 -13.65 -19.20 17.68
CA SER A 330 -13.95 -17.88 18.20
C SER A 330 -13.19 -17.64 19.51
N ALA A 331 -11.93 -17.28 19.39
CA ALA A 331 -11.07 -16.97 20.55
C ALA A 331 -11.55 -15.68 21.24
N ASN A 332 -11.43 -15.63 22.57
CA ASN A 332 -11.69 -14.39 23.30
C ASN A 332 -10.52 -13.39 23.16
N ALA A 333 -10.66 -12.17 23.70
CA ALA A 333 -9.67 -11.12 23.59
C ALA A 333 -8.27 -11.54 24.09
N TYR A 334 -8.20 -12.22 25.23
CA TYR A 334 -6.94 -12.69 25.80
C TYR A 334 -6.31 -13.81 25.00
N GLU A 335 -7.10 -14.81 24.62
CA GLU A 335 -6.64 -15.98 23.83
C GLU A 335 -6.17 -15.57 22.44
N SER A 336 -6.89 -14.64 21.78
CA SER A 336 -6.50 -14.12 20.47
C SER A 336 -5.17 -13.36 20.53
N GLN A 337 -4.97 -12.53 21.56
CA GLN A 337 -3.74 -11.79 21.74
C GLN A 337 -2.55 -12.70 22.09
N ALA A 338 -2.75 -13.70 22.95
CA ALA A 338 -1.74 -14.71 23.27
C ALA A 338 -1.33 -15.50 22.01
N ALA A 339 -2.30 -15.90 21.18
CA ALA A 339 -2.03 -16.59 19.93
C ALA A 339 -1.28 -15.68 18.94
N SER A 340 -1.69 -14.42 18.76
CA SER A 340 -1.00 -13.46 17.88
C SER A 340 0.45 -13.26 18.29
N LEU A 341 0.74 -13.18 19.60
CA LEU A 341 2.10 -13.10 20.11
C LEU A 341 2.94 -14.33 19.75
N VAL A 342 2.43 -15.54 20.00
CA VAL A 342 3.16 -16.78 19.71
C VAL A 342 3.40 -16.93 18.22
N GLU A 343 2.38 -16.74 17.39
CA GLU A 343 2.48 -16.81 15.92
C GLU A 343 3.48 -15.79 15.37
N SER A 344 3.51 -14.57 15.91
CA SER A 344 4.48 -13.55 15.53
C SER A 344 5.92 -13.96 15.86
N LEU A 345 6.16 -14.53 17.03
CA LEU A 345 7.46 -15.07 17.41
C LEU A 345 7.88 -16.26 16.52
N GLU A 346 6.95 -17.16 16.23
CA GLU A 346 7.19 -18.30 15.32
C GLU A 346 7.48 -17.83 13.88
N ALA A 347 6.86 -16.74 13.44
CA ALA A 347 7.15 -16.09 12.16
C ALA A 347 8.52 -15.37 12.13
N GLY A 348 9.17 -15.20 13.29
CA GLY A 348 10.50 -14.61 13.40
C GLY A 348 10.53 -13.14 13.79
N SER A 349 9.42 -12.57 14.27
CA SER A 349 9.37 -11.20 14.78
C SER A 349 10.26 -11.06 16.01
N ARG A 350 11.09 -10.01 16.04
CA ARG A 350 11.99 -9.69 17.15
C ARG A 350 11.55 -8.46 17.93
N VAL A 351 10.60 -7.71 17.39
CA VAL A 351 10.05 -6.51 18.00
C VAL A 351 8.54 -6.65 18.10
N LEU A 352 8.03 -6.51 19.31
CA LEU A 352 6.61 -6.61 19.60
C LEU A 352 6.14 -5.27 20.16
N ILE A 353 5.11 -4.70 19.57
CA ILE A 353 4.51 -3.42 19.94
C ILE A 353 3.16 -3.71 20.59
N PHE A 354 2.90 -3.12 21.76
CA PHE A 354 1.64 -3.25 22.45
C PHE A 354 1.05 -1.87 22.71
N ASP A 355 -0.19 -1.66 22.28
CA ASP A 355 -0.98 -0.52 22.72
C ASP A 355 -1.97 -0.97 23.80
N GLU A 356 -2.00 -0.26 24.94
CA GLU A 356 -2.88 -0.57 26.05
C GLU A 356 -4.36 -0.56 25.67
N GLU A 357 -4.76 0.35 24.77
CA GLU A 357 -6.16 0.48 24.35
C GLU A 357 -6.62 -0.69 23.47
N ASN A 358 -5.70 -1.30 22.72
CA ASN A 358 -5.93 -2.43 21.85
C ASN A 358 -5.56 -3.78 22.50
N SER A 359 -5.21 -3.77 23.77
CA SER A 359 -4.79 -4.96 24.50
C SER A 359 -5.82 -5.40 25.54
N SER A 360 -5.88 -6.70 25.80
CA SER A 360 -6.62 -7.22 26.94
C SER A 360 -5.97 -6.75 28.26
N SER A 361 -6.73 -6.11 29.13
CA SER A 361 -6.23 -5.57 30.37
C SER A 361 -5.57 -6.64 31.26
N SER A 362 -6.03 -7.89 31.18
CA SER A 362 -5.45 -9.02 31.94
C SER A 362 -4.18 -9.57 31.26
N PHE A 363 -3.86 -9.17 30.02
CA PHE A 363 -2.66 -9.60 29.32
C PHE A 363 -1.44 -8.75 29.68
N LEU A 364 -1.60 -7.44 29.82
CA LEU A 364 -0.50 -6.52 30.13
C LEU A 364 -0.27 -6.30 31.61
N SER A 365 -1.28 -6.46 32.45
CA SER A 365 -1.15 -6.19 33.87
C SER A 365 -1.80 -7.25 34.78
N SER A 366 -1.10 -7.57 35.88
CA SER A 366 -1.65 -8.34 36.99
C SER A 366 -1.92 -7.38 38.13
N ASP A 367 -3.18 -7.01 38.35
CA ASP A 367 -3.55 -6.34 39.62
C ASP A 367 -3.77 -7.37 40.70
N SER A 368 -2.96 -7.31 41.78
CA SER A 368 -3.12 -8.16 42.94
C SER A 368 -4.49 -8.03 43.63
N ARG A 369 -5.22 -6.94 43.37
CA ARG A 369 -6.60 -6.74 43.85
C ARG A 369 -7.59 -7.51 43.00
N LEU A 370 -7.39 -7.57 41.68
CA LEU A 370 -8.21 -8.37 40.75
C LEU A 370 -7.94 -9.87 40.91
N SER A 371 -6.70 -10.29 41.22
CA SER A 371 -6.37 -11.69 41.48
C SER A 371 -7.11 -12.27 42.69
N ASN A 372 -7.46 -11.42 43.66
CA ASN A 372 -8.28 -11.83 44.83
C ASN A 372 -9.78 -11.93 44.49
N LEU A 373 -10.26 -11.24 43.46
CA LEU A 373 -11.64 -11.35 43.00
C LEU A 373 -11.84 -12.53 42.01
N HIS A 374 -10.79 -12.94 41.35
CA HIS A 374 -10.73 -14.11 40.47
C HIS A 374 -9.95 -15.25 41.13
N GLN A 375 -10.40 -15.74 42.30
CA GLN A 375 -9.89 -16.98 42.89
C GLN A 375 -10.12 -18.12 41.87
N GLY A 376 -9.07 -18.45 41.09
CA GLY A 376 -9.12 -19.45 40.03
C GLY A 376 -8.70 -18.95 38.66
N SER A 377 -8.34 -17.69 38.49
CA SER A 377 -7.77 -17.20 37.22
C SER A 377 -6.45 -17.89 36.94
N SER A 378 -6.43 -18.67 35.88
CA SER A 378 -5.23 -19.34 35.35
C SER A 378 -4.39 -18.44 34.45
N LEU A 379 -4.81 -17.17 34.23
CA LEU A 379 -4.16 -16.23 33.34
C LEU A 379 -2.85 -15.71 33.92
N CYS A 380 -1.82 -15.64 33.09
CA CYS A 380 -0.54 -15.02 33.42
C CYS A 380 -0.37 -13.77 32.53
N PRO A 381 -0.15 -12.60 33.13
CA PRO A 381 0.25 -11.43 32.35
C PRO A 381 1.62 -11.63 31.72
N LEU A 382 1.87 -10.88 30.64
CA LEU A 382 3.12 -10.88 29.90
C LEU A 382 4.32 -10.47 30.74
#